data_2bb2bbc434b173478d7bc11f731fd13b
#
_entry.id   2bb2bbc434b173478d7bc11f731fd13b
#
_cell.length_a   1.000
_cell.length_b   1.000
_cell.length_c   1.000
_cell.angle_alpha   90.00
_cell.angle_beta   90.00
_cell.angle_gamma   90.00
#
_symmetry.space_group_name_H-M   'P 1'
#
loop_
_entity.id
_entity.type
_entity.pdbx_description
1 polymer ?
#
loop_
_entity_poly.entity_id
_entity_poly.type
_entity_poly.pdbx_seq_one_letter_code
_entity_poly.pdbx_strand_id
1 'polypeptide(L)'
;MTSFSKTGYAKIALLDTANKEASEGKTAEALAKFTLLIELTDGYRGNKIYNKLARVNSARLLASENELDKALSLLEQYSSSTSNAFIHELTGDILAKKDQVLLAKDQYIKAEELYGDETSKSIVAIKIANLK
;
A
#
# COMPACT_ATOMS: atom_id res chain seq x y z
N MET A 1 -16.58 21.56 -13.00
CA MET A 1 -16.96 20.38 -12.21
C MET A 1 -17.81 20.79 -11.04
N THR A 2 -18.84 20.08 -10.81
CA THR A 2 -19.77 20.37 -9.74
C THR A 2 -19.19 19.93 -8.39
N SER A 3 -19.91 20.28 -7.32
CA SER A 3 -19.54 19.81 -5.97
C SER A 3 -19.54 18.29 -5.85
N PHE A 4 -20.12 17.60 -6.81
CA PHE A 4 -20.17 16.15 -6.84
C PHE A 4 -18.78 15.50 -6.74
N SER A 5 -17.78 16.07 -7.41
CA SER A 5 -16.42 15.55 -7.37
C SER A 5 -15.80 15.59 -5.99
N LYS A 6 -16.42 16.33 -5.06
CA LYS A 6 -15.93 16.47 -3.70
C LYS A 6 -16.55 15.45 -2.76
N THR A 7 -17.46 14.62 -3.25
CA THR A 7 -18.18 13.65 -2.43
C THR A 7 -17.42 12.34 -2.33
N GLY A 8 -17.81 11.52 -1.36
CA GLY A 8 -17.28 10.17 -1.24
C GLY A 8 -17.55 9.31 -2.47
N TYR A 9 -18.65 9.59 -3.17
CA TYR A 9 -18.99 8.86 -4.38
C TYR A 9 -17.94 9.03 -5.48
N ALA A 10 -17.47 10.25 -5.69
CA ALA A 10 -16.41 10.50 -6.67
C ALA A 10 -15.10 9.82 -6.28
N LYS A 11 -14.79 9.78 -4.99
CA LYS A 11 -13.61 9.10 -4.49
C LYS A 11 -13.70 7.60 -4.69
N ILE A 12 -14.87 7.00 -4.45
CA ILE A 12 -15.11 5.59 -4.72
C ILE A 12 -14.90 5.29 -6.20
N ALA A 13 -15.46 6.11 -7.08
CA ALA A 13 -15.33 5.94 -8.51
C ALA A 13 -13.87 6.00 -8.96
N LEU A 14 -13.09 6.93 -8.42
CA LEU A 14 -11.66 7.03 -8.71
C LEU A 14 -10.91 5.77 -8.29
N LEU A 15 -11.18 5.29 -7.08
CA LEU A 15 -10.53 4.09 -6.56
C LEU A 15 -10.86 2.88 -7.43
N ASP A 16 -12.15 2.68 -7.73
CA ASP A 16 -12.59 1.55 -8.54
C ASP A 16 -11.99 1.59 -9.95
N THR A 17 -11.99 2.75 -10.57
CA THR A 17 -11.43 2.91 -11.91
C THR A 17 -9.93 2.66 -11.92
N ALA A 18 -9.21 3.18 -10.93
CA ALA A 18 -7.77 2.96 -10.80
C ALA A 18 -7.45 1.49 -10.62
N ASN A 19 -8.20 0.80 -9.75
CA ASN A 19 -8.01 -0.63 -9.52
C ASN A 19 -8.28 -1.44 -10.78
N LYS A 20 -9.32 -1.08 -11.52
CA LYS A 20 -9.65 -1.75 -12.77
C LYS A 20 -8.54 -1.56 -13.81
N GLU A 21 -8.07 -0.33 -13.96
CA GLU A 21 -6.98 -0.03 -14.90
C GLU A 21 -5.70 -0.77 -14.52
N ALA A 22 -5.40 -0.85 -13.23
CA ALA A 22 -4.24 -1.61 -12.77
C ALA A 22 -4.37 -3.09 -13.15
N SER A 23 -5.56 -3.66 -12.97
CA SER A 23 -5.78 -5.07 -13.31
C SER A 23 -5.72 -5.32 -14.82
N GLU A 24 -5.96 -4.30 -15.63
CA GLU A 24 -5.90 -4.38 -17.09
C GLU A 24 -4.50 -4.06 -17.64
N GLY A 25 -3.54 -3.82 -16.78
CA GLY A 25 -2.19 -3.48 -17.19
C GLY A 25 -2.00 -2.02 -17.60
N LYS A 26 -2.98 -1.17 -17.36
CA LYS A 26 -2.90 0.26 -17.65
C LYS A 26 -2.24 0.98 -16.49
N THR A 27 -0.96 0.73 -16.30
CA THR A 27 -0.22 1.16 -15.12
C THR A 27 -0.17 2.69 -14.98
N ALA A 28 0.17 3.40 -16.06
CA ALA A 28 0.31 4.86 -16.00
C ALA A 28 -1.03 5.52 -15.64
N GLU A 29 -2.11 5.06 -16.26
CA GLU A 29 -3.46 5.60 -16.01
C GLU A 29 -3.89 5.32 -14.58
N ALA A 30 -3.65 4.10 -14.10
CA ALA A 30 -3.99 3.73 -12.73
C ALA A 30 -3.20 4.57 -11.71
N LEU A 31 -1.90 4.74 -11.92
CA LEU A 31 -1.07 5.54 -11.01
C LEU A 31 -1.51 7.00 -10.97
N ALA A 32 -1.88 7.56 -12.12
CA ALA A 32 -2.36 8.95 -12.17
C ALA A 32 -3.62 9.11 -11.31
N LYS A 33 -4.53 8.14 -11.36
CA LYS A 33 -5.77 8.18 -10.57
C LYS A 33 -5.51 7.94 -9.09
N PHE A 34 -4.63 7.03 -8.74
CA PHE A 34 -4.23 6.85 -7.34
C PHE A 34 -3.60 8.12 -6.78
N THR A 35 -2.72 8.76 -7.56
CA THR A 35 -2.09 10.00 -7.14
C THR A 35 -3.12 11.09 -6.90
N LEU A 36 -4.08 11.23 -7.82
CA LEU A 36 -5.15 12.21 -7.65
C LEU A 36 -5.96 11.90 -6.39
N LEU A 37 -6.29 10.65 -6.15
CA LEU A 37 -7.05 10.26 -4.97
C LEU A 37 -6.26 10.55 -3.69
N ILE A 38 -4.96 10.31 -3.68
CA ILE A 38 -4.11 10.65 -2.55
C ILE A 38 -4.17 12.15 -2.29
N GLU A 39 -4.03 12.97 -3.33
CA GLU A 39 -4.08 14.43 -3.19
C GLU A 39 -5.42 14.92 -2.65
N LEU A 40 -6.51 14.32 -3.12
CA LEU A 40 -7.86 14.70 -2.70
C LEU A 40 -8.17 14.29 -1.26
N THR A 41 -7.46 13.32 -0.73
CA THR A 41 -7.75 12.74 0.59
C THR A 41 -6.66 12.99 1.62
N ASP A 42 -5.57 13.64 1.22
CA ASP A 42 -4.46 13.93 2.12
C ASP A 42 -4.81 15.10 3.05
N GLY A 43 -4.03 15.20 4.14
CA GLY A 43 -4.15 16.32 5.06
C GLY A 43 -5.15 16.11 6.17
N TYR A 44 -5.29 17.16 6.99
CA TYR A 44 -6.05 17.15 8.23
C TYR A 44 -7.52 16.78 8.04
N ARG A 45 -8.15 17.29 6.97
CA ARG A 45 -9.58 17.05 6.71
C ARG A 45 -9.81 15.95 5.68
N GLY A 46 -8.76 15.27 5.27
CA GLY A 46 -8.87 14.25 4.24
C GLY A 46 -9.50 12.96 4.77
N ASN A 47 -9.95 12.13 3.84
CA ASN A 47 -10.49 10.83 4.16
C ASN A 47 -9.34 9.84 4.32
N LYS A 48 -9.04 9.49 5.56
CA LYS A 48 -7.89 8.63 5.87
C LYS A 48 -8.02 7.22 5.31
N ILE A 49 -9.23 6.71 5.19
CA ILE A 49 -9.45 5.36 4.66
C ILE A 49 -9.11 5.30 3.17
N TYR A 50 -9.66 6.22 2.38
CA TYR A 50 -9.35 6.27 0.95
C TYR A 50 -7.91 6.65 0.69
N ASN A 51 -7.33 7.53 1.50
CA ASN A 51 -5.91 7.88 1.38
C ASN A 51 -5.04 6.64 1.56
N LYS A 52 -5.31 5.85 2.60
CA LYS A 52 -4.56 4.62 2.87
C LYS A 52 -4.73 3.60 1.74
N LEU A 53 -5.96 3.38 1.27
CA LEU A 53 -6.22 2.44 0.18
C LEU A 53 -5.48 2.85 -1.09
N ALA A 54 -5.51 4.13 -1.44
CA ALA A 54 -4.83 4.63 -2.62
C ALA A 54 -3.31 4.46 -2.51
N ARG A 55 -2.74 4.75 -1.34
CA ARG A 55 -1.30 4.59 -1.11
C ARG A 55 -0.88 3.13 -1.20
N VAL A 56 -1.64 2.24 -0.56
CA VAL A 56 -1.32 0.81 -0.57
C VAL A 56 -1.40 0.24 -1.98
N ASN A 57 -2.49 0.53 -2.69
CA ASN A 57 -2.67 0.00 -4.04
C ASN A 57 -1.64 0.57 -5.01
N SER A 58 -1.31 1.85 -4.86
CA SER A 58 -0.27 2.49 -5.66
C SER A 58 1.10 1.88 -5.38
N ALA A 59 1.42 1.64 -4.11
CA ALA A 59 2.70 1.04 -3.72
C ALA A 59 2.84 -0.38 -4.27
N ARG A 60 1.77 -1.17 -4.23
CA ARG A 60 1.79 -2.52 -4.81
C ARG A 60 2.06 -2.47 -6.30
N LEU A 61 1.40 -1.55 -6.99
CA LEU A 61 1.58 -1.41 -8.44
C LEU A 61 3.00 -0.96 -8.77
N LEU A 62 3.51 0.04 -8.05
CA LEU A 62 4.88 0.51 -8.24
C LEU A 62 5.90 -0.59 -7.97
N ALA A 63 5.69 -1.39 -6.92
CA ALA A 63 6.58 -2.49 -6.61
C ALA A 63 6.59 -3.53 -7.72
N SER A 64 5.43 -3.80 -8.34
CA SER A 64 5.35 -4.73 -9.46
C SER A 64 6.09 -4.22 -10.69
N GLU A 65 6.25 -2.90 -10.80
CA GLU A 65 7.01 -2.26 -11.88
C GLU A 65 8.47 -2.02 -11.48
N ASN A 66 8.89 -2.59 -10.35
CA ASN A 66 10.22 -2.46 -9.80
C ASN A 66 10.62 -1.02 -9.41
N GLU A 67 9.61 -0.17 -9.18
CA GLU A 67 9.82 1.19 -8.67
C GLU A 67 9.78 1.17 -7.15
N LEU A 68 10.77 0.51 -6.56
CA LEU A 68 10.75 0.14 -5.14
C LEU A 68 10.83 1.34 -4.20
N ASP A 69 11.66 2.33 -4.52
CA ASP A 69 11.81 3.51 -3.67
C ASP A 69 10.54 4.36 -3.65
N LYS A 70 9.87 4.48 -4.79
CA LYS A 70 8.61 5.21 -4.86
C LYS A 70 7.53 4.49 -4.07
N ALA A 71 7.50 3.16 -4.15
CA ALA A 71 6.55 2.36 -3.39
C ALA A 71 6.76 2.54 -1.89
N LEU A 72 8.02 2.49 -1.43
CA LEU A 72 8.33 2.69 -0.02
C LEU A 72 7.93 4.07 0.47
N SER A 73 8.16 5.10 -0.33
CA SER A 73 7.83 6.46 0.10
C SER A 73 6.33 6.65 0.36
N LEU A 74 5.48 5.91 -0.36
CA LEU A 74 4.03 5.97 -0.15
C LEU A 74 3.60 5.30 1.15
N LEU A 75 4.39 4.36 1.66
CA LEU A 75 4.06 3.59 2.86
C LEU A 75 4.84 4.04 4.10
N GLU A 76 5.75 4.99 3.94
CA GLU A 76 6.67 5.41 4.99
C GLU A 76 5.98 5.81 6.28
N GLN A 77 4.87 6.52 6.18
CA GLN A 77 4.14 6.99 7.35
C GLN A 77 3.55 5.86 8.20
N TYR A 78 3.45 4.66 7.66
CA TYR A 78 2.88 3.52 8.37
C TYR A 78 3.95 2.60 8.96
N SER A 79 5.23 2.83 8.69
CA SER A 79 6.29 1.89 9.04
C SER A 79 6.45 1.68 10.55
N SER A 80 6.12 2.67 11.36
CA SER A 80 6.18 2.58 12.82
C SER A 80 4.81 2.37 13.45
N SER A 81 3.74 2.34 12.65
CA SER A 81 2.39 2.15 13.13
C SER A 81 2.15 0.69 13.52
N THR A 82 1.26 0.47 14.46
CA THR A 82 0.84 -0.89 14.84
C THR A 82 -0.55 -1.22 14.32
N SER A 83 -1.07 -0.41 13.42
CA SER A 83 -2.49 -0.48 13.06
C SER A 83 -2.84 -1.40 11.91
N ASN A 84 -1.87 -1.89 11.12
CA ASN A 84 -2.21 -2.66 9.93
C ASN A 84 -1.13 -3.67 9.55
N ALA A 85 -1.41 -4.94 9.83
CA ALA A 85 -0.49 -6.04 9.53
C ALA A 85 -0.15 -6.12 8.04
N PHE A 86 -1.13 -5.93 7.16
CA PHE A 86 -0.93 -6.06 5.73
C PHE A 86 0.09 -5.04 5.20
N ILE A 87 0.03 -3.81 5.70
CA ILE A 87 0.97 -2.77 5.26
C ILE A 87 2.39 -3.10 5.69
N HIS A 88 2.57 -3.63 6.90
CA HIS A 88 3.88 -4.07 7.36
C HIS A 88 4.41 -5.21 6.50
N GLU A 89 3.55 -6.16 6.16
CA GLU A 89 3.95 -7.27 5.29
C GLU A 89 4.36 -6.75 3.90
N LEU A 90 3.57 -5.86 3.32
CA LEU A 90 3.87 -5.27 2.01
C LEU A 90 5.20 -4.49 2.05
N THR A 91 5.40 -3.70 3.10
CA THR A 91 6.65 -2.96 3.28
C THR A 91 7.83 -3.92 3.37
N GLY A 92 7.66 -5.00 4.13
CA GLY A 92 8.68 -6.05 4.22
C GLY A 92 8.99 -6.68 2.87
N ASP A 93 7.96 -6.96 2.07
CA ASP A 93 8.13 -7.53 0.73
C ASP A 93 8.97 -6.61 -0.17
N ILE A 94 8.70 -5.31 -0.11
CA ILE A 94 9.43 -4.33 -0.92
C ILE A 94 10.87 -4.22 -0.44
N LEU A 95 11.09 -4.16 0.87
CA LEU A 95 12.43 -4.09 1.45
C LEU A 95 13.25 -5.33 1.12
N ALA A 96 12.61 -6.50 1.12
CA ALA A 96 13.28 -7.75 0.74
C ALA A 96 13.74 -7.71 -0.71
N LYS A 97 12.92 -7.16 -1.60
CA LYS A 97 13.30 -6.98 -3.01
C LYS A 97 14.49 -6.02 -3.16
N LYS A 98 14.65 -5.10 -2.23
CA LYS A 98 15.79 -4.17 -2.22
C LYS A 98 17.01 -4.75 -1.51
N ASP A 99 16.95 -6.00 -1.08
CA ASP A 99 18.01 -6.67 -0.31
C ASP A 99 18.29 -6.00 1.05
N GLN A 100 17.32 -5.28 1.58
CA GLN A 100 17.42 -4.68 2.90
C GLN A 100 16.83 -5.66 3.93
N VAL A 101 17.58 -6.72 4.17
CA VAL A 101 17.11 -7.91 4.90
C VAL A 101 16.70 -7.60 6.34
N LEU A 102 17.50 -6.81 7.06
CA LEU A 102 17.18 -6.52 8.47
C LEU A 102 15.93 -5.67 8.61
N LEU A 103 15.78 -4.69 7.73
CA LEU A 103 14.58 -3.84 7.74
C LEU A 103 13.35 -4.63 7.32
N ALA A 104 13.50 -5.51 6.32
CA ALA A 104 12.41 -6.38 5.90
C ALA A 104 11.95 -7.28 7.04
N LYS A 105 12.89 -7.87 7.75
CA LYS A 105 12.59 -8.75 8.89
C LYS A 105 11.82 -8.01 9.97
N ASP A 106 12.24 -6.78 10.29
CA ASP A 106 11.56 -5.96 11.29
C ASP A 106 10.09 -5.73 10.92
N GLN A 107 9.82 -5.40 9.66
CA GLN A 107 8.45 -5.19 9.20
C GLN A 107 7.64 -6.48 9.20
N TYR A 108 8.23 -7.59 8.80
CA TYR A 108 7.55 -8.88 8.85
C TYR A 108 7.20 -9.29 10.28
N ILE A 109 8.08 -9.05 11.25
CA ILE A 109 7.80 -9.35 12.66
C ILE A 109 6.60 -8.54 13.13
N LYS A 110 6.54 -7.24 12.78
CA LYS A 110 5.39 -6.40 13.13
C LYS A 110 4.11 -6.95 12.51
N ALA A 111 4.17 -7.39 11.25
CA ALA A 111 3.02 -7.98 10.59
C ALA A 111 2.56 -9.25 11.31
N GLU A 112 3.49 -10.14 11.63
CA GLU A 112 3.17 -11.39 12.29
C GLU A 112 2.47 -11.16 13.64
N GLU A 113 2.94 -10.16 14.39
CA GLU A 113 2.35 -9.83 15.69
C GLU A 113 0.93 -9.28 15.56
N LEU A 114 0.63 -8.59 14.46
CA LEU A 114 -0.66 -7.93 14.27
C LEU A 114 -1.71 -8.80 13.58
N TYR A 115 -1.29 -9.81 12.82
CA TYR A 115 -2.25 -10.72 12.19
C TYR A 115 -2.96 -11.55 13.23
N GLY A 116 -4.29 -11.65 13.10
CA GLY A 116 -5.10 -12.43 14.02
C GLY A 116 -5.29 -13.87 13.61
N ASP A 117 -5.05 -14.20 12.34
CA ASP A 117 -5.28 -15.55 11.82
C ASP A 117 -3.98 -16.30 11.60
N GLU A 118 -4.04 -17.61 11.84
CA GLU A 118 -2.86 -18.48 11.75
C GLU A 118 -2.33 -18.60 10.33
N THR A 119 -3.20 -18.55 9.33
CA THR A 119 -2.77 -18.64 7.94
C THR A 119 -1.86 -17.48 7.55
N SER A 120 -2.28 -16.24 7.86
CA SER A 120 -1.47 -15.06 7.56
C SER A 120 -0.16 -15.06 8.35
N LYS A 121 -0.23 -15.44 9.63
CA LYS A 121 0.98 -15.55 10.45
C LYS A 121 1.97 -16.54 9.86
N SER A 122 1.48 -17.70 9.40
CA SER A 122 2.32 -18.73 8.80
C SER A 122 2.99 -18.24 7.52
N ILE A 123 2.25 -17.51 6.70
CA ILE A 123 2.81 -16.94 5.46
C ILE A 123 3.96 -16.00 5.79
N VAL A 124 3.76 -15.11 6.76
CA VAL A 124 4.80 -14.15 7.15
C VAL A 124 6.00 -14.87 7.75
N ALA A 125 5.76 -15.90 8.58
CA ALA A 125 6.83 -16.69 9.18
C ALA A 125 7.70 -17.33 8.09
N ILE A 126 7.08 -17.82 7.02
CA ILE A 126 7.81 -18.38 5.87
C ILE A 126 8.65 -17.30 5.19
N LYS A 127 8.10 -16.11 5.03
CA LYS A 127 8.84 -14.98 4.44
C LYS A 127 10.07 -14.63 5.28
N ILE A 128 9.93 -14.61 6.61
CA ILE A 128 11.06 -14.35 7.51
C ILE A 128 12.12 -15.45 7.34
N ALA A 129 11.70 -16.70 7.31
CA ALA A 129 12.63 -17.83 7.19
C ALA A 129 13.39 -17.80 5.85
N ASN A 130 12.78 -17.23 4.82
CA ASN A 130 13.40 -17.16 3.49
C ASN A 130 14.30 -15.94 3.29
N LEU A 131 14.37 -15.04 4.25
CA LEU A 131 15.30 -13.91 4.18
C LEU A 131 16.74 -14.41 4.35
N LYS A 132 17.66 -13.81 3.60
CA LYS A 132 19.06 -14.26 3.59
C LYS A 132 19.98 -13.42 4.46
#